data_8cfeb2b3b448350819c94bd0e6ce6add
#
_entry.id   8cfeb2b3b448350819c94bd0e6ce6add
#
_cell.length_a   1.000
_cell.length_b   1.000
_cell.length_c   1.000
_cell.angle_alpha   90.00
_cell.angle_beta   90.00
_cell.angle_gamma   90.00
#
_symmetry.space_group_name_H-M   'P 1'
#
loop_
_entity.id
_entity.type
_entity.pdbx_description
1 polymer ?
#
loop_
_entity_poly.entity_id
_entity_poly.type
_entity_poly.pdbx_seq_one_letter_code
_entity_poly.pdbx_strand_id
1 'polypeptide(L)'
;DKLGKILTNLLSNAFKFTKAGGVVKVELSKCFIDSRRYAHIIVEDTGCGISKEEQAHVFERFYRAEQKQAAAQIGSGIGLNIVYEYVKLHQGKISLESEEGKGSRFIVDIPTDLKHAMQQEAAQDNLFASSPAADAVDGATEVQGAKKIEKTVMVVEDNDDFRHFLHRELSHIYNKVLVAKDGMEGALKAEKENPDLIVSDVMMPRMNGTDMCRRIKENIETSHIPVILLTAWSTDEGRTEGYKAGADAYIAKPFDMEVLLARISNLLEKQEKRKQDFSHSISLDPKTVTDSTPDEAFLNEVIGHIEKNIDNSEYTIDSLAGDVVMSRMSFYRKMKSLTGQTPADFIRTVRLKTAAKLLKEGNCNVSEACYRTGFASPQNFSKHFKEMFGVLPSQYS
;
A
#
# COMPACT_ATOMS: atom_id res chain seq x y z
N ASP A 1 -1.55 -3.87 18.13
CA ASP A 1 -0.88 -3.58 19.41
C ASP A 1 -1.66 -2.53 20.19
N LYS A 2 -2.38 -2.98 21.24
CA LYS A 2 -3.28 -2.14 22.06
C LYS A 2 -2.50 -1.08 22.86
N LEU A 3 -1.26 -1.38 23.28
CA LEU A 3 -0.37 -0.43 23.96
C LEU A 3 0.05 0.72 23.04
N GLY A 4 0.37 0.43 21.80
CA GLY A 4 0.66 1.45 20.79
C GLY A 4 -0.53 2.39 20.59
N LYS A 5 -1.75 1.85 20.54
CA LYS A 5 -2.98 2.64 20.43
C LYS A 5 -3.23 3.55 21.63
N ILE A 6 -2.92 3.11 22.84
CA ILE A 6 -2.98 3.95 24.05
C ILE A 6 -2.05 5.15 23.91
N LEU A 7 -0.76 4.90 23.61
CA LEU A 7 0.23 5.97 23.47
C LEU A 7 -0.09 6.93 22.34
N THR A 8 -0.47 6.42 21.18
CA THR A 8 -0.80 7.25 20.00
C THR A 8 -1.98 8.17 20.27
N ASN A 9 -3.04 7.68 20.94
CA ASN A 9 -4.20 8.52 21.28
C ASN A 9 -3.85 9.60 22.29
N LEU A 10 -3.07 9.29 23.34
CA LEU A 10 -2.65 10.25 24.36
C LEU A 10 -1.73 11.32 23.74
N LEU A 11 -0.75 10.91 22.93
CA LEU A 11 0.16 11.85 22.25
C LEU A 11 -0.57 12.71 21.23
N SER A 12 -1.46 12.15 20.43
CA SER A 12 -2.26 12.90 19.46
C SER A 12 -3.08 13.99 20.15
N ASN A 13 -3.68 13.69 21.31
CA ASN A 13 -4.40 14.68 22.10
C ASN A 13 -3.45 15.76 22.67
N ALA A 14 -2.31 15.37 23.24
CA ALA A 14 -1.34 16.30 23.77
C ALA A 14 -0.84 17.29 22.69
N PHE A 15 -0.46 16.81 21.51
CA PHE A 15 -0.04 17.68 20.40
C PHE A 15 -1.18 18.55 19.86
N LYS A 16 -2.39 18.01 19.80
CA LYS A 16 -3.57 18.74 19.32
C LYS A 16 -3.95 19.92 20.20
N PHE A 17 -3.87 19.76 21.51
CA PHE A 17 -4.33 20.78 22.48
C PHE A 17 -3.21 21.67 23.02
N THR A 18 -1.95 21.40 22.65
CA THR A 18 -0.79 22.23 22.98
C THR A 18 -0.54 23.24 21.87
N LYS A 19 -0.47 24.53 22.23
CA LYS A 19 -0.17 25.62 21.28
C LYS A 19 1.31 25.60 20.84
N ALA A 20 1.62 26.25 19.73
CA ALA A 20 2.97 26.45 19.28
C ALA A 20 3.85 27.09 20.39
N GLY A 21 5.02 26.49 20.66
CA GLY A 21 5.91 26.86 21.76
C GLY A 21 5.59 26.22 23.11
N GLY A 22 4.51 25.41 23.20
CA GLY A 22 4.23 24.57 24.38
C GLY A 22 5.10 23.30 24.41
N VAL A 23 5.01 22.57 25.52
CA VAL A 23 5.81 21.38 25.78
C VAL A 23 4.90 20.16 25.94
N VAL A 24 5.27 19.06 25.29
CA VAL A 24 4.69 17.72 25.53
C VAL A 24 5.80 16.83 26.06
N LYS A 25 5.56 16.20 27.22
CA LYS A 25 6.52 15.35 27.91
C LYS A 25 5.96 13.93 28.04
N VAL A 26 6.78 12.94 27.77
CA VAL A 26 6.46 11.53 27.99
C VAL A 26 7.46 10.93 28.94
N GLU A 27 6.98 10.31 29.99
CA GLU A 27 7.79 9.57 30.95
C GLU A 27 7.36 8.11 30.98
N LEU A 28 8.36 7.20 30.95
CA LEU A 28 8.15 5.77 31.15
C LEU A 28 9.01 5.31 32.29
N SER A 29 8.39 4.75 33.33
CA SER A 29 9.08 4.21 34.50
C SER A 29 8.47 2.89 34.95
N LYS A 30 9.12 2.21 35.89
CA LYS A 30 8.59 1.03 36.52
C LYS A 30 8.16 1.40 37.96
N CYS A 31 6.95 1.05 38.33
CA CYS A 31 6.47 1.23 39.71
C CYS A 31 5.96 -0.07 40.28
N PHE A 32 5.80 -0.12 41.63
CA PHE A 32 5.21 -1.22 42.35
C PHE A 32 3.95 -0.72 43.02
N ILE A 33 2.81 -1.36 42.73
CA ILE A 33 1.53 -1.09 43.36
C ILE A 33 1.07 -2.44 43.95
N ASP A 34 0.82 -2.51 45.25
CA ASP A 34 0.41 -3.73 45.97
C ASP A 34 1.30 -4.95 45.68
N SER A 35 2.62 -4.76 45.71
CA SER A 35 3.64 -5.79 45.41
C SER A 35 3.65 -6.29 43.94
N ARG A 36 2.87 -5.72 43.08
CA ARG A 36 2.85 -6.01 41.62
C ARG A 36 3.66 -4.97 40.86
N ARG A 37 4.36 -5.42 39.81
CA ARG A 37 5.12 -4.52 38.90
C ARG A 37 4.19 -3.93 37.82
N TYR A 38 4.31 -2.63 37.63
CA TYR A 38 3.60 -1.89 36.59
C TYR A 38 4.57 -1.12 35.72
N ALA A 39 4.24 -1.00 34.42
CA ALA A 39 4.75 0.02 33.55
C ALA A 39 3.94 1.31 33.82
N HIS A 40 4.60 2.34 34.31
CA HIS A 40 4.04 3.65 34.64
C HIS A 40 4.36 4.61 33.52
N ILE A 41 3.35 5.02 32.79
CA ILE A 41 3.43 5.88 31.61
C ILE A 41 2.74 7.20 31.92
N ILE A 42 3.44 8.31 31.74
CA ILE A 42 2.90 9.66 31.90
C ILE A 42 2.99 10.38 30.57
N VAL A 43 1.89 10.98 30.13
CA VAL A 43 1.86 11.93 29.01
C VAL A 43 1.36 13.26 29.57
N GLU A 44 2.22 14.26 29.57
CA GLU A 44 1.97 15.61 30.10
C GLU A 44 2.08 16.64 29.01
N ASP A 45 1.15 17.58 28.97
CA ASP A 45 1.12 18.69 28.02
C ASP A 45 0.90 20.03 28.74
N THR A 46 1.38 21.11 28.13
CA THR A 46 1.15 22.48 28.58
C THR A 46 0.03 23.16 27.75
N GLY A 47 -0.99 22.42 27.40
CA GLY A 47 -2.10 22.85 26.58
C GLY A 47 -3.17 23.66 27.34
N CYS A 48 -4.38 23.65 26.79
CA CYS A 48 -5.50 24.40 27.37
C CYS A 48 -6.02 23.83 28.71
N GLY A 49 -5.63 22.59 29.06
CA GLY A 49 -6.17 21.91 30.24
C GLY A 49 -7.63 21.49 30.06
N ILE A 50 -8.20 20.90 31.10
CA ILE A 50 -9.56 20.35 31.15
C ILE A 50 -10.21 20.81 32.47
N SER A 51 -11.40 21.40 32.40
CA SER A 51 -12.14 21.85 33.58
C SER A 51 -12.53 20.67 34.48
N LYS A 52 -12.73 20.93 35.79
CA LYS A 52 -13.10 19.87 36.74
C LYS A 52 -14.41 19.17 36.38
N GLU A 53 -15.34 19.88 35.79
CA GLU A 53 -16.62 19.34 35.36
C GLU A 53 -16.45 18.37 34.19
N GLU A 54 -15.60 18.74 33.21
CA GLU A 54 -15.33 17.92 32.04
C GLU A 54 -14.47 16.68 32.33
N GLN A 55 -13.58 16.73 33.35
CA GLN A 55 -12.71 15.61 33.74
C GLN A 55 -13.50 14.35 34.10
N ALA A 56 -14.72 14.49 34.62
CA ALA A 56 -15.59 13.37 34.94
C ALA A 56 -16.07 12.60 33.69
N HIS A 57 -16.13 13.26 32.53
CA HIS A 57 -16.76 12.77 31.30
C HIS A 57 -15.78 12.50 30.15
N VAL A 58 -14.50 12.93 30.24
CA VAL A 58 -13.53 12.83 29.14
C VAL A 58 -13.27 11.41 28.62
N PHE A 59 -13.56 10.39 29.43
CA PHE A 59 -13.43 8.98 29.05
C PHE A 59 -14.74 8.38 28.49
N GLU A 60 -15.84 9.13 28.50
CA GLU A 60 -17.10 8.68 27.94
C GLU A 60 -17.06 8.68 26.39
N ARG A 61 -17.79 7.74 25.80
CA ARG A 61 -17.84 7.59 24.34
C ARG A 61 -18.59 8.75 23.71
N PHE A 62 -17.98 9.37 22.69
CA PHE A 62 -18.50 10.54 21.97
C PHE A 62 -18.53 11.85 22.79
N TYR A 63 -17.98 11.89 23.99
CA TYR A 63 -17.88 13.12 24.76
C TYR A 63 -16.89 14.08 24.12
N ARG A 64 -17.26 15.35 24.08
CA ARG A 64 -16.44 16.46 23.56
C ARG A 64 -16.61 17.66 24.49
N ALA A 65 -15.50 18.21 25.00
CA ALA A 65 -15.49 19.42 25.78
C ALA A 65 -15.99 20.61 24.93
N GLU A 66 -16.93 21.41 25.44
CA GLU A 66 -17.46 22.61 24.79
C GLU A 66 -16.48 23.78 24.94
N GLN A 67 -15.39 23.79 24.16
CA GLN A 67 -14.50 24.96 24.14
C GLN A 67 -15.02 26.04 23.18
N LYS A 68 -15.37 27.19 23.72
CA LYS A 68 -15.95 28.38 23.04
C LYS A 68 -15.01 29.06 22.03
N GLN A 69 -13.78 28.62 21.79
CA GLN A 69 -12.80 29.39 21.00
C GLN A 69 -11.97 28.59 19.96
N ALA A 70 -12.33 27.36 19.59
CA ALA A 70 -11.58 26.65 18.53
C ALA A 70 -12.53 26.06 17.48
N ALA A 71 -12.95 26.87 16.54
CA ALA A 71 -13.85 26.49 15.43
C ALA A 71 -13.23 25.61 14.35
N ALA A 72 -12.12 24.90 14.57
CA ALA A 72 -11.44 24.13 13.51
C ALA A 72 -10.79 22.80 13.92
N GLN A 73 -10.96 22.29 15.15
CA GLN A 73 -10.31 21.02 15.51
C GLN A 73 -11.33 19.88 15.64
N ILE A 74 -11.49 19.14 14.54
CA ILE A 74 -12.36 17.96 14.42
C ILE A 74 -11.72 16.80 15.16
N GLY A 75 -12.37 16.31 16.24
CA GLY A 75 -12.03 15.07 16.92
C GLY A 75 -13.28 14.22 17.06
N SER A 76 -13.18 12.89 16.92
CA SER A 76 -14.32 11.97 16.97
C SER A 76 -14.93 11.77 18.37
N GLY A 77 -14.27 12.24 19.45
CA GLY A 77 -14.66 11.96 20.84
C GLY A 77 -14.51 10.48 21.25
N ILE A 78 -13.77 9.69 20.49
CA ILE A 78 -13.62 8.24 20.70
C ILE A 78 -12.24 7.91 21.28
N GLY A 79 -11.21 8.77 21.05
CA GLY A 79 -9.81 8.46 21.37
C GLY A 79 -9.55 8.15 22.84
N LEU A 80 -10.03 8.98 23.77
CA LEU A 80 -9.84 8.74 25.22
C LEU A 80 -10.68 7.58 25.74
N ASN A 81 -11.84 7.31 25.17
CA ASN A 81 -12.63 6.13 25.48
C ASN A 81 -11.88 4.84 25.08
N ILE A 82 -11.26 4.82 23.89
CA ILE A 82 -10.42 3.70 23.45
C ILE A 82 -9.25 3.49 24.42
N VAL A 83 -8.59 4.56 24.86
CA VAL A 83 -7.50 4.47 25.86
C VAL A 83 -8.02 3.83 27.14
N TYR A 84 -9.15 4.28 27.66
CA TYR A 84 -9.76 3.75 28.86
C TYR A 84 -10.08 2.26 28.74
N GLU A 85 -10.75 1.84 27.66
CA GLU A 85 -11.10 0.44 27.40
C GLU A 85 -9.84 -0.45 27.23
N TYR A 86 -8.81 0.02 26.52
CA TYR A 86 -7.58 -0.75 26.36
C TYR A 86 -6.77 -0.86 27.66
N VAL A 87 -6.71 0.20 28.47
CA VAL A 87 -6.07 0.14 29.79
C VAL A 87 -6.81 -0.86 30.69
N LYS A 88 -8.14 -0.85 30.67
CA LYS A 88 -8.98 -1.79 31.41
C LYS A 88 -8.79 -3.24 30.95
N LEU A 89 -8.70 -3.49 29.63
CA LEU A 89 -8.38 -4.80 29.06
C LEU A 89 -7.03 -5.35 29.56
N HIS A 90 -6.04 -4.47 29.76
CA HIS A 90 -4.74 -4.84 30.34
C HIS A 90 -4.76 -4.90 31.89
N GLN A 91 -5.95 -4.84 32.51
CA GLN A 91 -6.08 -4.77 33.98
C GLN A 91 -5.26 -3.62 34.59
N GLY A 92 -5.07 -2.56 33.82
CA GLY A 92 -4.37 -1.36 34.22
C GLY A 92 -5.28 -0.31 34.82
N LYS A 93 -4.70 0.83 35.16
CA LYS A 93 -5.40 2.01 35.69
C LYS A 93 -5.00 3.23 34.87
N ILE A 94 -5.96 4.11 34.59
CA ILE A 94 -5.71 5.43 34.03
C ILE A 94 -6.25 6.51 34.98
N SER A 95 -5.46 7.57 35.14
CA SER A 95 -5.86 8.76 35.89
C SER A 95 -5.50 10.03 35.14
N LEU A 96 -6.19 11.11 35.44
CA LEU A 96 -6.04 12.42 34.81
C LEU A 96 -5.85 13.47 35.90
N GLU A 97 -4.78 14.27 35.74
CA GLU A 97 -4.53 15.50 36.51
C GLU A 97 -4.53 16.66 35.49
N SER A 98 -5.44 17.62 35.63
CA SER A 98 -5.53 18.73 34.69
C SER A 98 -6.06 19.98 35.37
N GLU A 99 -5.59 21.13 34.90
CA GLU A 99 -6.09 22.45 35.34
C GLU A 99 -6.24 23.32 34.08
N GLU A 100 -7.40 23.95 33.96
CA GLU A 100 -7.72 24.84 32.84
C GLU A 100 -6.66 25.94 32.70
N GLY A 101 -6.08 26.08 31.48
CA GLY A 101 -5.02 27.02 31.17
C GLY A 101 -3.60 26.60 31.57
N LYS A 102 -3.39 25.44 32.24
CA LYS A 102 -2.07 24.95 32.65
C LYS A 102 -1.63 23.66 31.95
N GLY A 103 -2.58 22.94 31.36
CA GLY A 103 -2.33 21.71 30.63
C GLY A 103 -2.93 20.48 31.31
N SER A 104 -2.57 19.28 30.79
CA SER A 104 -3.11 18.02 31.24
C SER A 104 -2.00 16.98 31.40
N ARG A 105 -2.18 16.06 32.36
CA ARG A 105 -1.28 14.97 32.67
C ARG A 105 -2.06 13.67 32.79
N PHE A 106 -1.91 12.81 31.81
CA PHE A 106 -2.50 11.49 31.77
C PHE A 106 -1.50 10.47 32.33
N ILE A 107 -1.92 9.66 33.30
CA ILE A 107 -1.11 8.67 33.99
C ILE A 107 -1.73 7.31 33.72
N VAL A 108 -0.96 6.38 33.13
CA VAL A 108 -1.39 5.02 32.78
C VAL A 108 -0.48 4.02 33.47
N ASP A 109 -1.06 3.13 34.26
CA ASP A 109 -0.39 2.05 34.97
C ASP A 109 -0.83 0.71 34.37
N ILE A 110 0.10 -0.04 33.79
CA ILE A 110 -0.18 -1.35 33.17
C ILE A 110 0.64 -2.43 33.84
N PRO A 111 0.01 -3.52 34.36
CA PRO A 111 0.73 -4.65 34.97
C PRO A 111 1.70 -5.29 33.98
N THR A 112 2.93 -5.56 34.42
CA THR A 112 3.96 -6.21 33.59
C THR A 112 4.04 -7.73 33.76
N ASP A 113 3.20 -8.31 34.61
CA ASP A 113 3.15 -9.74 34.87
C ASP A 113 2.30 -10.45 33.81
N LEU A 114 2.94 -10.94 32.76
CA LEU A 114 2.32 -11.53 31.56
C LEU A 114 1.54 -12.84 31.78
N LYS A 115 1.52 -13.42 33.00
CA LYS A 115 0.92 -14.75 33.23
C LYS A 115 -0.61 -14.81 33.13
N HIS A 116 -1.34 -13.69 33.12
CA HIS A 116 -2.81 -13.67 33.09
C HIS A 116 -3.46 -13.07 31.86
N ALA A 117 -2.71 -12.36 31.04
CA ALA A 117 -3.28 -11.72 29.83
C ALA A 117 -3.57 -12.72 28.69
N MET A 118 -2.83 -13.83 28.61
CA MET A 118 -2.97 -14.81 27.53
C MET A 118 -4.15 -15.78 27.67
N GLN A 119 -4.75 -15.90 28.85
CA GLN A 119 -5.89 -16.81 29.08
C GLN A 119 -7.27 -16.20 28.82
N GLN A 120 -7.39 -14.86 28.71
CA GLN A 120 -8.66 -14.20 28.46
C GLN A 120 -8.85 -13.80 26.98
N GLU A 121 -7.82 -13.70 26.15
CA GLU A 121 -7.95 -13.45 24.71
C GLU A 121 -8.61 -14.62 23.97
N ALA A 122 -8.43 -15.86 24.44
CA ALA A 122 -9.07 -17.04 23.85
C ALA A 122 -10.59 -17.15 24.10
N ALA A 123 -11.17 -16.34 24.98
CA ALA A 123 -12.57 -16.45 25.37
C ALA A 123 -13.49 -15.37 24.76
N GLN A 124 -12.96 -14.29 24.19
CA GLN A 124 -13.77 -13.17 23.68
C GLN A 124 -13.79 -13.00 22.16
N ASP A 125 -12.90 -13.66 21.41
CA ASP A 125 -12.92 -13.65 19.93
C ASP A 125 -13.98 -14.60 19.31
N ASN A 126 -14.75 -15.32 20.13
CA ASN A 126 -15.76 -16.29 19.70
C ASN A 126 -17.17 -15.72 19.46
N LEU A 127 -17.35 -14.41 19.39
CA LEU A 127 -18.69 -13.83 19.17
C LEU A 127 -19.00 -13.40 17.72
N PHE A 128 -18.06 -13.52 16.79
CA PHE A 128 -18.26 -13.18 15.37
C PHE A 128 -17.60 -14.13 14.36
N ALA A 129 -17.56 -15.43 14.63
CA ALA A 129 -17.26 -16.39 13.56
C ALA A 129 -17.96 -17.73 13.86
N SER A 130 -19.10 -17.94 13.24
CA SER A 130 -19.69 -19.26 13.11
C SER A 130 -19.16 -19.94 11.86
N SER A 131 -18.35 -20.99 11.99
CA SER A 131 -18.46 -22.36 11.47
C SER A 131 -17.11 -23.04 11.23
N PRO A 132 -17.07 -24.40 11.15
CA PRO A 132 -16.38 -25.16 12.19
C PRO A 132 -15.17 -26.00 11.71
N ALA A 133 -14.38 -26.40 12.71
CA ALA A 133 -13.58 -27.62 12.84
C ALA A 133 -12.29 -27.79 12.02
N ALA A 134 -11.13 -27.92 12.68
CA ALA A 134 -10.55 -29.21 13.05
C ALA A 134 -9.23 -29.06 13.81
N ASP A 135 -9.18 -29.72 14.94
CA ASP A 135 -8.04 -30.40 15.61
C ASP A 135 -6.73 -29.68 16.00
N ALA A 136 -6.54 -29.72 17.31
CA ALA A 136 -5.36 -29.40 18.08
C ALA A 136 -4.14 -30.29 17.71
N VAL A 137 -2.96 -29.66 17.59
CA VAL A 137 -1.69 -30.31 18.02
C VAL A 137 -0.79 -29.25 18.68
N ASP A 138 -0.39 -29.57 19.89
CA ASP A 138 0.60 -28.93 20.72
C ASP A 138 1.99 -28.97 20.06
N GLY A 139 2.76 -27.88 20.11
CA GLY A 139 4.13 -27.91 19.67
C GLY A 139 4.69 -26.51 19.40
N ALA A 140 5.45 -25.98 20.37
CA ALA A 140 6.33 -24.85 20.14
C ALA A 140 7.28 -25.16 18.98
N THR A 141 7.04 -24.57 17.83
CA THR A 141 7.96 -24.60 16.70
C THR A 141 8.10 -23.18 16.16
N GLU A 142 9.34 -22.74 16.13
CA GLU A 142 9.75 -21.57 15.32
C GLU A 142 9.03 -21.62 14.00
N VAL A 143 8.30 -20.54 13.64
CA VAL A 143 7.66 -20.40 12.33
C VAL A 143 8.77 -20.22 11.30
N GLN A 144 9.36 -21.33 10.90
CA GLN A 144 10.19 -21.43 9.72
C GLN A 144 9.27 -21.52 8.50
N GLY A 145 9.33 -20.50 7.63
CA GLY A 145 8.98 -20.69 6.23
C GLY A 145 7.60 -20.26 5.77
N ALA A 146 7.01 -19.18 6.25
CA ALA A 146 5.99 -18.49 5.46
C ALA A 146 6.66 -18.00 4.16
N LYS A 147 6.23 -18.56 3.00
CA LYS A 147 6.74 -18.17 1.69
C LYS A 147 6.48 -16.68 1.48
N LYS A 148 7.55 -15.88 1.47
CA LYS A 148 7.46 -14.45 1.24
C LYS A 148 6.86 -14.17 -0.14
N ILE A 149 6.11 -13.09 -0.23
CA ILE A 149 5.55 -12.62 -1.51
C ILE A 149 6.70 -12.14 -2.38
N GLU A 150 6.83 -12.70 -3.61
CA GLU A 150 7.86 -12.33 -4.59
C GLU A 150 7.58 -10.96 -5.21
N LYS A 151 7.60 -9.91 -4.38
CA LYS A 151 7.39 -8.52 -4.75
C LYS A 151 8.47 -7.65 -4.10
N THR A 152 8.82 -6.56 -4.78
CA THR A 152 9.74 -5.54 -4.30
C THR A 152 8.95 -4.31 -3.86
N VAL A 153 9.00 -3.98 -2.59
CA VAL A 153 8.38 -2.76 -2.04
C VAL A 153 9.47 -1.76 -1.69
N MET A 154 9.28 -0.49 -2.02
CA MET A 154 10.21 0.57 -1.64
C MET A 154 9.58 1.49 -0.59
N VAL A 155 10.35 1.80 0.46
CA VAL A 155 10.00 2.75 1.52
C VAL A 155 10.86 3.99 1.39
N VAL A 156 10.21 5.17 1.36
CA VAL A 156 10.86 6.47 1.29
C VAL A 156 10.44 7.29 2.51
N GLU A 157 11.36 7.52 3.43
CA GLU A 157 11.10 8.14 4.73
C GLU A 157 12.39 8.79 5.24
N ASP A 158 12.34 10.02 5.71
CA ASP A 158 13.53 10.74 6.18
C ASP A 158 13.88 10.39 7.63
N ASN A 159 12.91 10.04 8.45
CA ASN A 159 13.16 9.58 9.81
C ASN A 159 13.75 8.18 9.82
N ASP A 160 14.99 8.05 10.31
CA ASP A 160 15.76 6.80 10.33
C ASP A 160 15.06 5.70 11.12
N ASP A 161 14.51 5.99 12.29
CA ASP A 161 13.87 5.01 13.16
C ASP A 161 12.57 4.48 12.52
N PHE A 162 11.76 5.37 11.96
CA PHE A 162 10.51 4.99 11.30
C PHE A 162 10.78 4.26 9.99
N ARG A 163 11.80 4.65 9.23
CA ARG A 163 12.25 3.94 8.02
C ARG A 163 12.71 2.52 8.35
N HIS A 164 13.51 2.32 9.42
CA HIS A 164 13.92 1.00 9.89
C HIS A 164 12.73 0.16 10.40
N PHE A 165 11.79 0.76 11.09
CA PHE A 165 10.57 0.10 11.52
C PHE A 165 9.78 -0.43 10.32
N LEU A 166 9.45 0.42 9.33
CA LEU A 166 8.72 0.00 8.13
C LEU A 166 9.48 -1.06 7.32
N HIS A 167 10.79 -0.89 7.18
CA HIS A 167 11.64 -1.88 6.52
C HIS A 167 11.55 -3.26 7.18
N ARG A 168 11.64 -3.31 8.52
CA ARG A 168 11.57 -4.56 9.28
C ARG A 168 10.20 -5.24 9.11
N GLU A 169 9.11 -4.51 9.33
CA GLU A 169 7.75 -5.06 9.23
C GLU A 169 7.44 -5.59 7.82
N LEU A 170 7.79 -4.82 6.78
CA LEU A 170 7.57 -5.22 5.40
C LEU A 170 8.50 -6.38 4.96
N SER A 171 9.72 -6.47 5.51
CA SER A 171 10.67 -7.54 5.18
C SER A 171 10.24 -8.92 5.71
N HIS A 172 9.30 -8.99 6.65
CA HIS A 172 8.69 -10.26 7.06
C HIS A 172 7.74 -10.82 5.99
N ILE A 173 7.15 -9.94 5.15
CA ILE A 173 6.08 -10.29 4.21
C ILE A 173 6.60 -10.34 2.78
N TYR A 174 7.40 -9.35 2.37
CA TYR A 174 7.88 -9.19 0.99
C TYR A 174 9.30 -9.69 0.81
N ASN A 175 9.59 -10.22 -0.38
CA ASN A 175 10.91 -10.81 -0.68
C ASN A 175 12.03 -9.76 -0.67
N LYS A 176 11.76 -8.55 -1.19
CA LYS A 176 12.73 -7.46 -1.25
C LYS A 176 12.08 -6.14 -0.79
N VAL A 177 12.72 -5.46 0.19
CA VAL A 177 12.31 -4.14 0.64
C VAL A 177 13.48 -3.18 0.42
N LEU A 178 13.25 -2.17 -0.42
CA LEU A 178 14.21 -1.09 -0.69
C LEU A 178 13.91 0.08 0.23
N VAL A 179 14.92 0.86 0.58
CA VAL A 179 14.76 2.07 1.41
C VAL A 179 15.43 3.26 0.73
N ALA A 180 14.84 4.44 0.91
CA ALA A 180 15.40 5.73 0.53
C ALA A 180 15.12 6.76 1.63
N LYS A 181 16.00 7.75 1.80
CA LYS A 181 15.91 8.73 2.88
C LYS A 181 15.22 10.05 2.49
N ASP A 182 14.87 10.22 1.23
CA ASP A 182 14.16 11.37 0.69
C ASP A 182 13.64 11.09 -0.73
N GLY A 183 12.82 12.01 -1.26
CA GLY A 183 12.19 11.84 -2.56
C GLY A 183 13.17 11.81 -3.73
N MET A 184 14.33 12.49 -3.63
CA MET A 184 15.34 12.49 -4.70
C MET A 184 15.98 11.10 -4.83
N GLU A 185 16.43 10.52 -3.72
CA GLU A 185 16.96 9.16 -3.68
C GLU A 185 15.89 8.14 -4.08
N GLY A 186 14.64 8.34 -3.62
CA GLY A 186 13.49 7.51 -3.97
C GLY A 186 13.25 7.45 -5.47
N ALA A 187 13.19 8.61 -6.15
CA ALA A 187 13.00 8.69 -7.59
C ALA A 187 14.11 7.98 -8.38
N LEU A 188 15.38 8.21 -8.02
CA LEU A 188 16.53 7.56 -8.67
C LEU A 188 16.53 6.04 -8.46
N LYS A 189 16.16 5.57 -7.26
CA LYS A 189 16.03 4.14 -6.99
C LYS A 189 14.86 3.52 -7.73
N ALA A 190 13.72 4.24 -7.88
CA ALA A 190 12.58 3.77 -8.64
C ALA A 190 12.96 3.52 -10.11
N GLU A 191 13.68 4.46 -10.74
CA GLU A 191 14.18 4.34 -12.11
C GLU A 191 15.12 3.13 -12.28
N LYS A 192 16.02 2.91 -11.31
CA LYS A 192 17.03 1.85 -11.37
C LYS A 192 16.48 0.47 -11.04
N GLU A 193 15.75 0.36 -9.92
CA GLU A 193 15.35 -0.93 -9.33
C GLU A 193 13.95 -1.38 -9.74
N ASN A 194 13.11 -0.46 -10.23
CA ASN A 194 11.73 -0.68 -10.68
C ASN A 194 10.90 -1.49 -9.66
N PRO A 195 10.63 -0.95 -8.44
CA PRO A 195 9.87 -1.66 -7.43
C PRO A 195 8.41 -1.89 -7.87
N ASP A 196 7.77 -2.92 -7.33
CA ASP A 196 6.35 -3.22 -7.59
C ASP A 196 5.41 -2.20 -6.92
N LEU A 197 5.87 -1.51 -5.85
CA LEU A 197 5.10 -0.49 -5.13
C LEU A 197 6.02 0.40 -4.29
N ILE A 198 5.65 1.66 -4.13
CA ILE A 198 6.35 2.64 -3.30
C ILE A 198 5.44 3.11 -2.17
N VAL A 199 5.96 3.12 -0.94
CA VAL A 199 5.37 3.78 0.24
C VAL A 199 6.27 4.95 0.58
N SER A 200 5.73 6.17 0.60
CA SER A 200 6.52 7.38 0.83
C SER A 200 5.89 8.31 1.83
N ASP A 201 6.69 8.89 2.72
CA ASP A 201 6.25 10.08 3.43
C ASP A 201 6.03 11.25 2.46
N VAL A 202 5.11 12.13 2.81
CA VAL A 202 4.88 13.39 2.09
C VAL A 202 5.92 14.44 2.46
N MET A 203 6.22 14.58 3.75
CA MET A 203 7.06 15.66 4.27
C MET A 203 8.51 15.21 4.45
N MET A 204 9.33 15.44 3.44
CA MET A 204 10.75 15.07 3.47
C MET A 204 11.64 16.23 2.97
N PRO A 205 12.91 16.31 3.40
CA PRO A 205 13.86 17.30 2.91
C PRO A 205 14.24 17.04 1.45
N ARG A 206 14.79 18.04 0.78
CA ARG A 206 15.28 18.05 -0.61
C ARG A 206 14.17 17.88 -1.65
N MET A 207 13.47 16.76 -1.65
CA MET A 207 12.29 16.50 -2.50
C MET A 207 11.23 15.84 -1.63
N ASN A 208 10.07 16.44 -1.55
CA ASN A 208 8.94 15.88 -0.83
C ASN A 208 8.31 14.69 -1.58
N GLY A 209 7.45 13.91 -0.89
CA GLY A 209 6.82 12.72 -1.46
C GLY A 209 5.85 13.02 -2.59
N THR A 210 5.19 14.18 -2.60
CA THR A 210 4.27 14.57 -3.68
C THR A 210 5.02 14.92 -4.96
N ASP A 211 6.14 15.64 -4.87
CA ASP A 211 6.98 15.96 -6.03
C ASP A 211 7.67 14.71 -6.58
N MET A 212 8.13 13.81 -5.70
CA MET A 212 8.63 12.50 -6.11
C MET A 212 7.55 11.69 -6.83
N CYS A 213 6.34 11.63 -6.29
CA CYS A 213 5.22 10.93 -6.91
C CYS A 213 4.93 11.47 -8.31
N ARG A 214 4.84 12.80 -8.46
CA ARG A 214 4.63 13.45 -9.76
C ARG A 214 5.74 13.05 -10.74
N ARG A 215 7.02 13.14 -10.34
CA ARG A 215 8.15 12.74 -11.19
C ARG A 215 8.05 11.27 -11.60
N ILE A 216 7.68 10.37 -10.70
CA ILE A 216 7.50 8.94 -10.99
C ILE A 216 6.34 8.73 -12.00
N LYS A 217 5.23 9.45 -11.84
CA LYS A 217 4.03 9.30 -12.68
C LYS A 217 4.19 9.96 -14.06
N GLU A 218 4.98 11.01 -14.18
CA GLU A 218 5.31 11.67 -15.45
C GLU A 218 6.37 10.93 -16.27
N ASN A 219 7.25 10.18 -15.63
CA ASN A 219 8.29 9.40 -16.30
C ASN A 219 7.69 8.10 -16.85
N ILE A 220 7.74 7.94 -18.20
CA ILE A 220 7.20 6.77 -18.90
C ILE A 220 7.78 5.43 -18.38
N GLU A 221 9.02 5.41 -17.90
CA GLU A 221 9.66 4.20 -17.38
C GLU A 221 9.12 3.75 -16.02
N THR A 222 8.55 4.67 -15.21
CA THR A 222 8.13 4.43 -13.83
C THR A 222 6.66 4.73 -13.55
N SER A 223 5.90 5.31 -14.50
CA SER A 223 4.50 5.71 -14.35
C SER A 223 3.57 4.60 -13.86
N HIS A 224 3.87 3.35 -14.19
CA HIS A 224 3.10 2.16 -13.79
C HIS A 224 3.28 1.76 -12.32
N ILE A 225 4.29 2.31 -11.61
CA ILE A 225 4.56 1.97 -10.23
C ILE A 225 3.52 2.65 -9.32
N PRO A 226 2.74 1.89 -8.54
CA PRO A 226 1.81 2.48 -7.59
C PRO A 226 2.55 3.14 -6.42
N VAL A 227 2.05 4.31 -6.01
CA VAL A 227 2.61 5.11 -4.92
C VAL A 227 1.56 5.31 -3.84
N ILE A 228 1.89 4.92 -2.60
CA ILE A 228 1.13 5.23 -1.39
C ILE A 228 1.84 6.39 -0.69
N LEU A 229 1.13 7.49 -0.44
CA LEU A 229 1.65 8.61 0.33
C LEU A 229 1.17 8.55 1.78
N LEU A 230 2.10 8.62 2.71
CA LEU A 230 1.86 8.74 4.14
C LEU A 230 1.84 10.23 4.49
N THR A 231 0.74 10.73 5.04
CA THR A 231 0.56 12.16 5.26
C THR A 231 0.16 12.49 6.70
N ALA A 232 0.69 13.57 7.27
CA ALA A 232 0.24 14.13 8.52
C ALA A 232 -1.07 14.94 8.37
N TRP A 233 -1.52 15.22 7.16
CA TRP A 233 -2.68 16.06 6.90
C TRP A 233 -3.98 15.25 6.95
N SER A 234 -4.84 15.62 7.90
CA SER A 234 -6.22 15.15 8.01
C SER A 234 -7.22 16.05 7.27
N THR A 235 -6.76 17.15 6.64
CA THR A 235 -7.61 18.16 5.98
C THR A 235 -7.80 17.86 4.50
N ASP A 236 -8.99 18.25 3.97
CA ASP A 236 -9.36 18.04 2.56
C ASP A 236 -8.46 18.80 1.56
N GLU A 237 -7.82 19.89 1.98
CA GLU A 237 -6.87 20.64 1.14
C GLU A 237 -5.59 19.87 0.84
N GLY A 238 -5.00 19.21 1.82
CA GLY A 238 -3.83 18.36 1.62
C GLY A 238 -4.09 17.10 0.78
N ARG A 239 -5.32 16.56 0.88
CA ARG A 239 -5.76 15.46 0.00
C ARG A 239 -5.86 15.91 -1.46
N THR A 240 -6.32 17.14 -1.71
CA THR A 240 -6.50 17.68 -3.07
C THR A 240 -5.17 17.88 -3.79
N GLU A 241 -4.12 18.34 -3.12
CA GLU A 241 -2.77 18.45 -3.71
C GLU A 241 -2.18 17.09 -4.02
N GLY A 242 -2.36 16.15 -3.14
CA GLY A 242 -1.87 14.79 -3.33
C GLY A 242 -2.59 14.07 -4.48
N TYR A 243 -3.92 14.18 -4.61
CA TYR A 243 -4.64 13.66 -5.78
C TYR A 243 -4.13 14.24 -7.10
N LYS A 244 -3.74 15.52 -7.11
CA LYS A 244 -3.11 16.17 -8.28
C LYS A 244 -1.71 15.60 -8.59
N ALA A 245 -1.01 15.02 -7.61
CA ALA A 245 0.28 14.37 -7.82
C ALA A 245 0.16 12.95 -8.43
N GLY A 246 -1.06 12.40 -8.56
CA GLY A 246 -1.31 11.10 -9.18
C GLY A 246 -1.02 9.90 -8.27
N ALA A 247 -0.96 10.06 -6.94
CA ALA A 247 -0.76 8.94 -6.03
C ALA A 247 -1.97 7.99 -6.03
N ASP A 248 -1.70 6.68 -5.93
CA ASP A 248 -2.71 5.62 -5.98
C ASP A 248 -3.44 5.45 -4.63
N ALA A 249 -2.82 5.89 -3.54
CA ALA A 249 -3.44 5.89 -2.23
C ALA A 249 -2.80 6.91 -1.28
N TYR A 250 -3.60 7.32 -0.27
CA TYR A 250 -3.19 8.18 0.84
C TYR A 250 -3.52 7.50 2.15
N ILE A 251 -2.60 7.56 3.11
CA ILE A 251 -2.80 7.07 4.48
C ILE A 251 -2.39 8.18 5.44
N ALA A 252 -3.33 8.62 6.28
CA ALA A 252 -3.04 9.65 7.28
C ALA A 252 -2.25 9.06 8.44
N LYS A 253 -1.19 9.74 8.86
CA LYS A 253 -0.43 9.45 10.10
C LYS A 253 -1.19 10.07 11.29
N PRO A 254 -1.35 9.39 12.43
CA PRO A 254 -0.89 8.02 12.71
C PRO A 254 -1.81 6.95 12.10
N PHE A 255 -1.27 5.83 11.66
CA PHE A 255 -2.01 4.72 11.05
C PHE A 255 -1.63 3.37 11.69
N ASP A 256 -2.54 2.41 11.58
CA ASP A 256 -2.26 1.01 11.92
C ASP A 256 -1.48 0.33 10.80
N MET A 257 -0.48 -0.50 11.15
CA MET A 257 0.30 -1.25 10.16
C MET A 257 -0.58 -2.18 9.32
N GLU A 258 -1.65 -2.74 9.90
CA GLU A 258 -2.63 -3.56 9.18
C GLU A 258 -3.32 -2.78 8.04
N VAL A 259 -3.63 -1.50 8.26
CA VAL A 259 -4.23 -0.63 7.22
C VAL A 259 -3.24 -0.41 6.07
N LEU A 260 -1.96 -0.17 6.37
CA LEU A 260 -0.92 -0.03 5.35
C LEU A 260 -0.75 -1.33 4.56
N LEU A 261 -0.64 -2.47 5.24
CA LEU A 261 -0.50 -3.79 4.61
C LEU A 261 -1.70 -4.14 3.73
N ALA A 262 -2.92 -3.92 4.21
CA ALA A 262 -4.13 -4.12 3.42
C ALA A 262 -4.15 -3.24 2.16
N ARG A 263 -3.68 -1.98 2.26
CA ARG A 263 -3.63 -1.08 1.10
C ARG A 263 -2.58 -1.52 0.08
N ILE A 264 -1.41 -1.97 0.54
CA ILE A 264 -0.37 -2.54 -0.33
C ILE A 264 -0.89 -3.77 -1.05
N SER A 265 -1.47 -4.75 -0.32
CA SER A 265 -2.05 -5.97 -0.92
C SER A 265 -3.10 -5.65 -1.96
N ASN A 266 -4.05 -4.77 -1.66
CA ASN A 266 -5.12 -4.39 -2.58
C ASN A 266 -4.59 -3.79 -3.90
N LEU A 267 -3.55 -2.94 -3.84
CA LEU A 267 -2.95 -2.34 -5.04
C LEU A 267 -2.21 -3.39 -5.87
N LEU A 268 -1.42 -4.25 -5.23
CA LEU A 268 -0.68 -5.32 -5.90
C LEU A 268 -1.63 -6.36 -6.52
N GLU A 269 -2.69 -6.76 -5.81
CA GLU A 269 -3.71 -7.69 -6.31
C GLU A 269 -4.49 -7.11 -7.49
N LYS A 270 -4.87 -5.82 -7.42
CA LYS A 270 -5.53 -5.12 -8.53
C LYS A 270 -4.66 -5.11 -9.79
N GLN A 271 -3.35 -4.86 -9.63
CA GLN A 271 -2.41 -4.95 -10.77
C GLN A 271 -2.33 -6.37 -11.33
N GLU A 272 -2.21 -7.38 -10.48
CA GLU A 272 -2.08 -8.77 -10.92
C GLU A 272 -3.35 -9.26 -11.65
N LYS A 273 -4.51 -8.93 -11.11
CA LYS A 273 -5.80 -9.24 -11.76
C LYS A 273 -5.90 -8.62 -13.16
N ARG A 274 -5.52 -7.35 -13.31
CA ARG A 274 -5.52 -6.68 -14.63
C ARG A 274 -4.60 -7.38 -15.64
N LYS A 275 -3.41 -7.81 -15.22
CA LYS A 275 -2.48 -8.58 -16.07
C LYS A 275 -3.13 -9.89 -16.54
N GLN A 276 -3.81 -10.61 -15.63
CA GLN A 276 -4.52 -11.84 -15.95
C GLN A 276 -5.69 -11.58 -16.92
N ASP A 277 -6.52 -10.58 -16.63
CA ASP A 277 -7.67 -10.22 -17.48
C ASP A 277 -7.24 -9.87 -18.91
N PHE A 278 -6.13 -9.11 -19.05
CA PHE A 278 -5.57 -8.78 -20.36
C PHE A 278 -5.08 -10.01 -21.13
N SER A 279 -4.43 -10.96 -20.44
CA SER A 279 -3.90 -12.17 -21.10
C SER A 279 -5.01 -13.06 -21.65
N HIS A 280 -6.19 -13.10 -20.99
CA HIS A 280 -7.34 -13.93 -21.39
C HIS A 280 -8.36 -13.20 -22.28
N SER A 281 -8.36 -11.87 -22.31
CA SER A 281 -9.25 -11.09 -23.17
C SER A 281 -8.86 -11.21 -24.64
N ILE A 282 -9.84 -11.32 -25.54
CA ILE A 282 -9.63 -11.24 -27.00
C ILE A 282 -9.33 -9.78 -27.42
N SER A 283 -9.78 -8.81 -26.63
CA SER A 283 -9.57 -7.39 -26.90
C SER A 283 -8.11 -6.98 -26.67
N LEU A 284 -7.64 -6.05 -27.50
CA LEU A 284 -6.35 -5.37 -27.35
C LEU A 284 -6.51 -3.98 -26.69
N ASP A 285 -7.60 -3.76 -25.95
CA ASP A 285 -7.87 -2.47 -25.31
C ASP A 285 -6.92 -2.24 -24.13
N PRO A 286 -6.01 -1.24 -24.16
CA PRO A 286 -5.10 -0.93 -23.08
C PRO A 286 -5.78 -0.53 -21.78
N LYS A 287 -7.02 -0.03 -21.82
CA LYS A 287 -7.81 0.30 -20.63
C LYS A 287 -8.08 -0.89 -19.71
N THR A 288 -7.98 -2.10 -20.24
CA THR A 288 -8.08 -3.32 -19.44
C THR A 288 -6.84 -3.56 -18.57
N VAL A 289 -5.71 -2.92 -18.89
CA VAL A 289 -4.41 -3.12 -18.23
C VAL A 289 -4.10 -2.03 -17.21
N THR A 290 -4.46 -0.78 -17.51
CA THR A 290 -4.06 0.38 -16.71
C THR A 290 -5.15 1.45 -16.66
N ASP A 291 -5.23 2.18 -15.55
CA ASP A 291 -6.04 3.40 -15.41
C ASP A 291 -5.17 4.65 -15.65
N SER A 292 -3.86 4.47 -15.87
CA SER A 292 -2.91 5.57 -16.07
C SER A 292 -2.93 6.00 -17.53
N THR A 293 -3.26 7.26 -17.79
CA THR A 293 -3.27 7.83 -19.15
C THR A 293 -1.91 7.71 -19.88
N PRO A 294 -0.74 7.94 -19.22
CA PRO A 294 0.55 7.72 -19.86
C PRO A 294 0.81 6.26 -20.24
N ASP A 295 0.40 5.31 -19.41
CA ASP A 295 0.59 3.89 -19.68
C ASP A 295 -0.38 3.38 -20.76
N GLU A 296 -1.62 3.92 -20.80
CA GLU A 296 -2.57 3.66 -21.89
C GLU A 296 -2.02 4.17 -23.22
N ALA A 297 -1.51 5.40 -23.26
CA ALA A 297 -0.90 5.97 -24.46
C ALA A 297 0.30 5.13 -24.93
N PHE A 298 1.18 4.74 -24.02
CA PHE A 298 2.33 3.87 -24.30
C PHE A 298 1.92 2.52 -24.88
N LEU A 299 0.93 1.84 -24.28
CA LEU A 299 0.46 0.55 -24.82
C LEU A 299 -0.20 0.69 -26.17
N ASN A 300 -0.97 1.77 -26.42
CA ASN A 300 -1.55 2.07 -27.73
C ASN A 300 -0.45 2.28 -28.78
N GLU A 301 0.61 3.00 -28.45
CA GLU A 301 1.76 3.21 -29.32
C GLU A 301 2.48 1.89 -29.64
N VAL A 302 2.76 1.08 -28.63
CA VAL A 302 3.35 -0.26 -28.79
C VAL A 302 2.50 -1.16 -29.69
N ILE A 303 1.18 -1.23 -29.44
CA ILE A 303 0.25 -2.01 -30.27
C ILE A 303 0.26 -1.49 -31.70
N GLY A 304 0.17 -0.17 -31.89
CA GLY A 304 0.18 0.46 -33.23
C GLY A 304 1.46 0.14 -34.03
N HIS A 305 2.64 0.14 -33.39
CA HIS A 305 3.89 -0.26 -34.03
C HIS A 305 3.90 -1.75 -34.40
N ILE A 306 3.36 -2.64 -33.55
CA ILE A 306 3.24 -4.06 -33.86
C ILE A 306 2.26 -4.28 -35.02
N GLU A 307 1.09 -3.63 -35.00
CA GLU A 307 0.08 -3.74 -36.07
C GLU A 307 0.61 -3.24 -37.43
N LYS A 308 1.40 -2.16 -37.41
CA LYS A 308 2.05 -1.60 -38.61
C LYS A 308 3.06 -2.55 -39.24
N ASN A 309 3.67 -3.42 -38.42
CA ASN A 309 4.68 -4.39 -38.83
C ASN A 309 4.17 -5.83 -38.61
N ILE A 310 2.85 -6.05 -38.71
CA ILE A 310 2.23 -7.31 -38.28
C ILE A 310 2.69 -8.52 -39.11
N ASP A 311 2.89 -8.33 -40.41
CA ASP A 311 3.32 -9.33 -41.40
C ASP A 311 4.84 -9.54 -41.42
N ASN A 312 5.61 -8.64 -40.80
CA ASN A 312 7.07 -8.73 -40.80
C ASN A 312 7.55 -9.70 -39.73
N SER A 313 7.92 -10.92 -40.13
CA SER A 313 8.47 -11.95 -39.23
C SER A 313 9.81 -11.56 -38.56
N GLU A 314 10.56 -10.61 -39.17
CA GLU A 314 11.87 -10.14 -38.70
C GLU A 314 11.75 -8.92 -37.76
N TYR A 315 10.52 -8.45 -37.45
CA TYR A 315 10.33 -7.32 -36.52
C TYR A 315 10.71 -7.73 -35.11
N THR A 316 11.83 -7.21 -34.64
CA THR A 316 12.47 -7.61 -33.37
C THR A 316 12.03 -6.75 -32.18
N ILE A 317 12.35 -7.24 -30.97
CA ILE A 317 12.16 -6.47 -29.71
C ILE A 317 13.00 -5.18 -29.75
N ASP A 318 14.20 -5.24 -30.34
CA ASP A 318 15.09 -4.07 -30.42
C ASP A 318 14.52 -3.00 -31.37
N SER A 319 13.90 -3.41 -32.47
CA SER A 319 13.19 -2.51 -33.38
C SER A 319 12.02 -1.82 -32.67
N LEU A 320 11.19 -2.62 -31.98
CA LEU A 320 10.03 -2.10 -31.22
C LEU A 320 10.43 -1.16 -30.07
N ALA A 321 11.49 -1.49 -29.32
CA ALA A 321 12.02 -0.62 -28.27
C ALA A 321 12.57 0.69 -28.84
N GLY A 322 13.23 0.64 -30.01
CA GLY A 322 13.68 1.82 -30.74
C GLY A 322 12.55 2.70 -31.21
N ASP A 323 11.47 2.11 -31.74
CA ASP A 323 10.28 2.84 -32.23
C ASP A 323 9.57 3.61 -31.11
N VAL A 324 9.57 3.11 -29.86
CA VAL A 324 9.03 3.80 -28.70
C VAL A 324 10.08 4.59 -27.88
N VAL A 325 11.26 4.80 -28.45
CA VAL A 325 12.36 5.61 -27.90
C VAL A 325 12.77 5.16 -26.48
N MET A 326 12.83 3.86 -26.26
CA MET A 326 13.24 3.26 -24.97
C MET A 326 14.46 2.36 -25.12
N SER A 327 15.27 2.24 -24.04
CA SER A 327 16.27 1.18 -23.99
C SER A 327 15.59 -0.20 -23.95
N ARG A 328 16.23 -1.22 -24.53
CA ARG A 328 15.72 -2.60 -24.50
C ARG A 328 15.39 -3.07 -23.07
N MET A 329 16.21 -2.71 -22.10
CA MET A 329 16.04 -3.11 -20.70
C MET A 329 14.84 -2.40 -20.06
N SER A 330 14.71 -1.08 -20.25
CA SER A 330 13.58 -0.29 -19.74
C SER A 330 12.27 -0.77 -20.37
N PHE A 331 12.26 -0.98 -21.70
CA PHE A 331 11.12 -1.51 -22.42
C PHE A 331 10.70 -2.89 -21.90
N TYR A 332 11.66 -3.80 -21.70
CA TYR A 332 11.39 -5.13 -21.16
C TYR A 332 10.74 -5.06 -19.77
N ARG A 333 11.31 -4.23 -18.85
CA ARG A 333 10.80 -4.08 -17.49
C ARG A 333 9.39 -3.50 -17.48
N LYS A 334 9.15 -2.44 -18.26
CA LYS A 334 7.85 -1.79 -18.35
C LYS A 334 6.78 -2.72 -18.92
N MET A 335 7.06 -3.39 -20.02
CA MET A 335 6.12 -4.35 -20.62
C MET A 335 5.76 -5.47 -19.65
N LYS A 336 6.76 -6.07 -18.98
CA LYS A 336 6.53 -7.12 -17.99
C LYS A 336 5.76 -6.62 -16.77
N SER A 337 6.03 -5.40 -16.32
CA SER A 337 5.32 -4.80 -15.20
C SER A 337 3.87 -4.48 -15.53
N LEU A 338 3.57 -3.92 -16.71
CA LEU A 338 2.23 -3.58 -17.16
C LEU A 338 1.39 -4.81 -17.52
N THR A 339 1.93 -5.70 -18.35
CA THR A 339 1.16 -6.76 -19.00
C THR A 339 1.39 -8.15 -18.41
N GLY A 340 2.41 -8.32 -17.55
CA GLY A 340 2.87 -9.62 -17.06
C GLY A 340 3.64 -10.43 -18.10
N GLN A 341 3.68 -9.98 -19.36
CA GLN A 341 4.29 -10.71 -20.49
C GLN A 341 5.67 -10.16 -20.84
N THR A 342 6.53 -11.03 -21.39
CA THR A 342 7.74 -10.53 -22.04
C THR A 342 7.38 -9.79 -23.33
N PRO A 343 8.22 -8.86 -23.84
CA PRO A 343 7.96 -8.19 -25.12
C PRO A 343 7.73 -9.18 -26.28
N ALA A 344 8.47 -10.28 -26.32
CA ALA A 344 8.29 -11.33 -27.33
C ALA A 344 6.92 -12.00 -27.24
N ASP A 345 6.49 -12.31 -26.01
CA ASP A 345 5.17 -12.91 -25.78
C ASP A 345 4.06 -11.93 -26.12
N PHE A 346 4.26 -10.63 -25.82
CA PHE A 346 3.29 -9.59 -26.13
C PHE A 346 3.13 -9.41 -27.66
N ILE A 347 4.22 -9.33 -28.42
CA ILE A 347 4.16 -9.30 -29.90
C ILE A 347 3.40 -10.54 -30.41
N ARG A 348 3.70 -11.73 -29.88
CA ARG A 348 3.00 -12.98 -30.22
C ARG A 348 1.51 -12.89 -29.90
N THR A 349 1.16 -12.35 -28.72
CA THR A 349 -0.22 -12.14 -28.29
C THR A 349 -0.98 -11.23 -29.25
N VAL A 350 -0.41 -10.09 -29.65
CA VAL A 350 -1.03 -9.17 -30.60
C VAL A 350 -1.23 -9.86 -31.96
N ARG A 351 -0.24 -10.55 -32.48
CA ARG A 351 -0.32 -11.33 -33.72
C ARG A 351 -1.43 -12.39 -33.70
N LEU A 352 -1.52 -13.16 -32.60
CA LEU A 352 -2.55 -14.19 -32.45
C LEU A 352 -3.96 -13.60 -32.34
N LYS A 353 -4.14 -12.51 -31.61
CA LYS A 353 -5.44 -11.81 -31.49
C LYS A 353 -5.88 -11.22 -32.83
N THR A 354 -4.94 -10.65 -33.60
CA THR A 354 -5.20 -10.18 -34.97
C THR A 354 -5.58 -11.33 -35.90
N ALA A 355 -4.88 -12.48 -35.81
CA ALA A 355 -5.23 -13.67 -36.56
C ALA A 355 -6.62 -14.21 -36.23
N ALA A 356 -6.96 -14.25 -34.95
CA ALA A 356 -8.30 -14.66 -34.48
C ALA A 356 -9.40 -13.77 -35.06
N LYS A 357 -9.17 -12.46 -35.11
CA LYS A 357 -10.10 -11.50 -35.74
C LYS A 357 -10.27 -11.80 -37.24
N LEU A 358 -9.16 -11.98 -37.97
CA LEU A 358 -9.18 -12.30 -39.41
C LEU A 358 -9.92 -13.61 -39.70
N LEU A 359 -9.71 -14.64 -38.90
CA LEU A 359 -10.41 -15.93 -39.05
C LEU A 359 -11.90 -15.79 -38.77
N LYS A 360 -12.30 -15.04 -37.74
CA LYS A 360 -13.71 -14.82 -37.39
C LYS A 360 -14.46 -14.01 -38.44
N GLU A 361 -13.80 -13.10 -39.13
CA GLU A 361 -14.36 -12.33 -40.24
C GLU A 361 -14.55 -13.18 -41.51
N GLY A 362 -14.02 -14.41 -41.56
CA GLY A 362 -14.15 -15.34 -42.67
C GLY A 362 -13.41 -14.95 -43.94
N ASN A 363 -12.57 -13.92 -43.88
CA ASN A 363 -11.91 -13.31 -45.05
C ASN A 363 -10.58 -14.02 -45.45
N CYS A 364 -10.14 -15.04 -44.73
CA CYS A 364 -8.90 -15.76 -45.02
C CYS A 364 -8.90 -17.18 -44.48
N ASN A 365 -8.10 -18.05 -45.11
CA ASN A 365 -7.84 -19.40 -44.58
C ASN A 365 -6.75 -19.37 -43.50
N VAL A 366 -6.55 -20.49 -42.80
CA VAL A 366 -5.60 -20.62 -41.69
C VAL A 366 -4.16 -20.28 -42.10
N SER A 367 -3.75 -20.71 -43.29
CA SER A 367 -2.41 -20.42 -43.81
C SER A 367 -2.23 -18.94 -44.16
N GLU A 368 -3.23 -18.32 -44.73
CA GLU A 368 -3.23 -16.88 -45.00
C GLU A 368 -3.19 -16.07 -43.69
N ALA A 369 -4.00 -16.43 -42.70
CA ALA A 369 -3.99 -15.77 -41.39
C ALA A 369 -2.60 -15.88 -40.72
N CYS A 370 -1.96 -17.06 -40.79
CA CYS A 370 -0.60 -17.29 -40.29
C CYS A 370 0.41 -16.31 -40.89
N TYR A 371 0.51 -16.27 -42.24
CA TYR A 371 1.52 -15.41 -42.91
C TYR A 371 1.20 -13.92 -42.81
N ARG A 372 -0.07 -13.53 -42.91
CA ARG A 372 -0.52 -12.13 -42.76
C ARG A 372 -0.29 -11.57 -41.34
N THR A 373 -0.10 -12.43 -40.35
CA THR A 373 0.22 -12.02 -38.98
C THR A 373 1.66 -12.33 -38.58
N GLY A 374 2.56 -12.51 -39.57
CA GLY A 374 4.01 -12.56 -39.38
C GLY A 374 4.52 -13.84 -38.72
N PHE A 375 3.75 -14.94 -38.77
CA PHE A 375 4.28 -16.27 -38.37
C PHE A 375 4.96 -16.95 -39.56
N ALA A 376 6.20 -17.41 -39.33
CA ALA A 376 6.98 -18.07 -40.36
C ALA A 376 6.55 -19.55 -40.59
N SER A 377 5.80 -20.16 -39.65
CA SER A 377 5.41 -21.56 -39.69
C SER A 377 3.99 -21.81 -39.23
N PRO A 378 3.11 -22.42 -40.07
CA PRO A 378 1.75 -22.80 -39.67
C PRO A 378 1.69 -23.76 -38.48
N GLN A 379 2.72 -24.56 -38.27
CA GLN A 379 2.79 -25.50 -37.13
C GLN A 379 2.94 -24.71 -35.81
N ASN A 380 3.91 -23.79 -35.77
CA ASN A 380 4.11 -22.92 -34.60
C ASN A 380 2.91 -22.02 -34.36
N PHE A 381 2.32 -21.46 -35.41
CA PHE A 381 1.08 -20.69 -35.34
C PHE A 381 -0.05 -21.51 -34.69
N SER A 382 -0.35 -22.69 -35.20
CA SER A 382 -1.44 -23.54 -34.70
C SER A 382 -1.22 -23.96 -33.25
N LYS A 383 0.04 -24.25 -32.86
CA LYS A 383 0.41 -24.57 -31.48
C LYS A 383 0.09 -23.39 -30.53
N HIS A 384 0.64 -22.20 -30.80
CA HIS A 384 0.43 -21.04 -29.95
C HIS A 384 -1.01 -20.53 -29.96
N PHE A 385 -1.72 -20.67 -31.07
CA PHE A 385 -3.13 -20.34 -31.18
C PHE A 385 -3.97 -21.24 -30.26
N LYS A 386 -3.70 -22.56 -30.28
CA LYS A 386 -4.39 -23.51 -29.40
C LYS A 386 -4.06 -23.28 -27.93
N GLU A 387 -2.81 -22.95 -27.61
CA GLU A 387 -2.38 -22.59 -26.25
C GLU A 387 -3.14 -21.36 -25.73
N MET A 388 -3.39 -20.36 -26.60
CA MET A 388 -4.06 -19.11 -26.22
C MET A 388 -5.58 -19.21 -26.19
N PHE A 389 -6.19 -19.84 -27.20
CA PHE A 389 -7.66 -19.84 -27.38
C PHE A 389 -8.33 -21.19 -27.05
N GLY A 390 -7.56 -22.23 -26.69
CA GLY A 390 -8.05 -23.56 -26.33
C GLY A 390 -8.47 -24.41 -27.52
N VAL A 391 -8.59 -23.85 -28.75
CA VAL A 391 -9.03 -24.52 -29.96
C VAL A 391 -8.04 -24.31 -31.09
N LEU A 392 -8.07 -25.20 -32.09
CA LEU A 392 -7.25 -25.04 -33.29
C LEU A 392 -7.75 -23.88 -34.15
N PRO A 393 -6.87 -23.18 -34.91
CA PRO A 393 -7.26 -22.11 -35.82
C PRO A 393 -8.35 -22.52 -36.83
N SER A 394 -8.33 -23.79 -37.28
CA SER A 394 -9.31 -24.34 -38.21
C SER A 394 -10.71 -24.58 -37.59
N GLN A 395 -10.80 -24.51 -36.28
CA GLN A 395 -12.05 -24.68 -35.52
C GLN A 395 -12.57 -23.36 -34.96
N TYR A 396 -11.83 -22.27 -35.20
CA TYR A 396 -12.14 -20.94 -34.69
C TYR A 396 -12.93 -20.16 -35.78
N SER A 397 -14.25 -20.30 -35.73
CA SER A 397 -15.18 -19.64 -36.68
C SER A 397 -16.22 -18.82 -35.93
#